data_d46b0434d40f30085aa19f6055ce794f
#
_entry.id   d46b0434d40f30085aa19f6055ce794f
#
_cell.length_a   1.000
_cell.length_b   1.000
_cell.length_c   1.000
_cell.angle_alpha   90.00
_cell.angle_beta   90.00
_cell.angle_gamma   90.00
#
_symmetry.space_group_name_H-M   'P 1'
#
loop_
_entity.id
_entity.type
_entity.pdbx_description
1 polymer ?
#
loop_
_entity_poly.entity_id
_entity_poly.type
_entity_poly.pdbx_seq_one_letter_code
_entity_poly.pdbx_strand_id
1 'polypeptide(L)'
;EFDRREEGFWFMNNGVPTYITGTHYMYLQWTKIDVGHPDFREANRLFYIFWEACKADKRSFGMCYLKIRRSGFSFMSSCEGVNTATITKDSRIGILSKTGADAKKMFTDKIVPISNNYPFFFKPIQDGMDKPKTVLAYRVPASKITKKNMYTVSEEELEGLDTTIDWKNTSDNSYDGEKLQLLIHDESGKWERPENILNNWRVTKTCLRLGSKVIGKCMMGSTSNALDKGGRNFKDLFESSDCRNRNSNGQTKSGLYNLFIPMEWNMEGFIDMYGMPVFKNPDKPIKGIDKEPIIQGAVNYWTNEVESLTSDPDALNEFYRQFP
;
A
#
# COMPACT_ATOMS: atom_id res chain seq x y z
N GLU A 1 -0.86 -19.30 12.64
CA GLU A 1 -1.05 -17.89 12.28
C GLU A 1 0.26 -17.23 11.85
N PHE A 2 1.39 -17.51 12.52
CA PHE A 2 2.71 -16.98 12.12
C PHE A 2 3.10 -17.52 10.75
N ASP A 3 2.97 -18.81 10.50
CA ASP A 3 3.26 -19.44 9.19
C ASP A 3 2.40 -18.81 8.07
N ARG A 4 1.10 -18.59 8.32
CA ARG A 4 0.22 -17.92 7.35
C ARG A 4 0.62 -16.48 7.07
N ARG A 5 1.16 -15.79 8.06
CA ARG A 5 1.67 -14.43 7.93
C ARG A 5 2.94 -14.36 7.07
N GLU A 6 3.78 -15.39 7.12
CA GLU A 6 5.05 -15.44 6.39
C GLU A 6 4.88 -16.09 5.00
N GLU A 7 4.25 -17.27 4.96
CA GLU A 7 4.16 -18.10 3.76
C GLU A 7 2.91 -17.87 2.93
N GLY A 8 1.91 -17.19 3.49
CA GLY A 8 0.60 -17.02 2.88
C GLY A 8 -0.35 -18.17 3.19
N PHE A 9 -1.47 -18.19 2.47
CA PHE A 9 -2.57 -19.11 2.76
C PHE A 9 -3.28 -19.57 1.49
N TRP A 10 -3.62 -20.87 1.46
CA TRP A 10 -4.43 -21.47 0.42
C TRP A 10 -5.85 -21.71 0.92
N PHE A 11 -6.84 -21.35 0.12
CA PHE A 11 -8.24 -21.64 0.38
C PHE A 11 -8.98 -21.99 -0.91
N MET A 12 -10.17 -22.58 -0.76
CA MET A 12 -11.04 -22.86 -1.91
C MET A 12 -11.97 -21.68 -2.15
N ASN A 13 -11.81 -21.00 -3.29
CA ASN A 13 -12.69 -19.92 -3.73
C ASN A 13 -13.57 -20.42 -4.87
N ASN A 14 -14.85 -20.60 -4.62
CA ASN A 14 -15.81 -21.16 -5.60
C ASN A 14 -15.29 -22.45 -6.28
N GLY A 15 -14.73 -23.38 -5.48
CA GLY A 15 -14.18 -24.64 -5.99
C GLY A 15 -12.78 -24.55 -6.63
N VAL A 16 -12.18 -23.35 -6.70
CA VAL A 16 -10.85 -23.11 -7.27
C VAL A 16 -9.83 -22.91 -6.15
N PRO A 17 -8.72 -23.70 -6.09
CA PRO A 17 -7.63 -23.44 -5.15
C PRO A 17 -7.03 -22.06 -5.38
N THR A 18 -7.07 -21.21 -4.36
CA THR A 18 -6.65 -19.82 -4.45
C THR A 18 -5.60 -19.52 -3.39
N TYR A 19 -4.45 -19.02 -3.81
CA TYR A 19 -3.37 -18.59 -2.93
C TYR A 19 -3.45 -17.10 -2.67
N ILE A 20 -3.25 -16.70 -1.41
CA ILE A 20 -3.01 -15.31 -1.00
C ILE A 20 -1.68 -15.22 -0.25
N THR A 21 -0.97 -14.11 -0.44
CA THR A 21 0.31 -13.84 0.23
C THR A 21 0.13 -13.58 1.73
N GLY A 22 1.20 -13.65 2.50
CA GLY A 22 1.13 -13.41 3.95
C GLY A 22 0.56 -12.04 4.32
N THR A 23 1.00 -10.97 3.64
CA THR A 23 0.42 -9.63 3.87
C THR A 23 -1.04 -9.55 3.44
N HIS A 24 -1.43 -10.22 2.34
CA HIS A 24 -2.85 -10.28 1.94
C HIS A 24 -3.69 -11.04 2.98
N TYR A 25 -3.15 -12.14 3.55
CA TYR A 25 -3.78 -12.83 4.67
C TYR A 25 -3.96 -11.90 5.89
N MET A 26 -2.92 -11.14 6.27
CA MET A 26 -2.99 -10.17 7.35
C MET A 26 -4.03 -9.07 7.07
N TYR A 27 -4.12 -8.62 5.82
CA TYR A 27 -5.11 -7.65 5.38
C TYR A 27 -6.55 -8.16 5.55
N LEU A 28 -6.85 -9.36 5.11
CA LEU A 28 -8.20 -9.94 5.17
C LEU A 28 -8.60 -10.35 6.60
N GLN A 29 -7.70 -10.96 7.33
CA GLN A 29 -8.03 -11.59 8.63
C GLN A 29 -7.90 -10.64 9.81
N TRP A 30 -6.89 -9.76 9.80
CA TRP A 30 -6.50 -9.01 10.99
C TRP A 30 -6.57 -7.49 10.83
N THR A 31 -6.73 -6.98 9.62
CA THR A 31 -6.88 -5.55 9.39
C THR A 31 -8.34 -5.14 9.49
N LYS A 32 -8.63 -4.14 10.31
CA LYS A 32 -9.93 -3.46 10.30
C LYS A 32 -9.86 -2.22 9.42
N ILE A 33 -10.84 -2.07 8.57
CA ILE A 33 -11.11 -0.90 7.75
C ILE A 33 -12.39 -0.20 8.24
N ASP A 34 -12.81 0.89 7.59
CA ASP A 34 -13.95 1.70 8.02
C ASP A 34 -15.27 0.90 8.15
N VAL A 35 -15.43 -0.17 7.36
CA VAL A 35 -16.63 -1.01 7.30
C VAL A 35 -16.46 -2.40 7.94
N GLY A 36 -15.41 -2.61 8.71
CA GLY A 36 -15.10 -3.90 9.33
C GLY A 36 -13.85 -4.55 8.74
N HIS A 37 -13.86 -5.87 8.51
CA HIS A 37 -12.78 -6.55 7.81
C HIS A 37 -12.97 -6.41 6.28
N PRO A 38 -11.87 -6.26 5.51
CA PRO A 38 -11.98 -6.23 4.06
C PRO A 38 -12.38 -7.61 3.50
N ASP A 39 -13.15 -7.58 2.43
CA ASP A 39 -13.48 -8.77 1.67
C ASP A 39 -12.35 -9.15 0.70
N PHE A 40 -12.28 -10.44 0.36
CA PHE A 40 -11.39 -10.91 -0.70
C PHE A 40 -11.79 -10.30 -2.04
N ARG A 41 -10.79 -9.84 -2.81
CA ARG A 41 -10.94 -9.37 -4.19
C ARG A 41 -9.75 -9.82 -5.01
N GLU A 42 -10.01 -10.31 -6.20
CA GLU A 42 -8.96 -10.77 -7.11
C GLU A 42 -7.97 -9.65 -7.47
N ALA A 43 -8.46 -8.43 -7.65
CA ALA A 43 -7.60 -7.26 -7.87
C ALA A 43 -6.60 -7.03 -6.72
N ASN A 44 -7.03 -7.19 -5.46
CA ASN A 44 -6.16 -7.07 -4.30
C ASN A 44 -5.16 -8.24 -4.24
N ARG A 45 -5.57 -9.45 -4.65
CA ARG A 45 -4.68 -10.60 -4.75
C ARG A 45 -3.56 -10.36 -5.76
N LEU A 46 -3.90 -9.87 -6.95
CA LEU A 46 -2.92 -9.50 -7.98
C LEU A 46 -1.95 -8.43 -7.48
N PHE A 47 -2.46 -7.41 -6.78
CA PHE A 47 -1.65 -6.36 -6.16
C PHE A 47 -0.63 -6.94 -5.18
N TYR A 48 -1.05 -7.79 -4.25
CA TYR A 48 -0.15 -8.34 -3.24
C TYR A 48 0.84 -9.37 -3.82
N ILE A 49 0.44 -10.17 -4.81
CA ILE A 49 1.37 -11.07 -5.52
C ILE A 49 2.46 -10.26 -6.24
N PHE A 50 2.07 -9.18 -6.92
CA PHE A 50 3.03 -8.29 -7.56
C PHE A 50 3.98 -7.62 -6.55
N TRP A 51 3.44 -7.22 -5.41
CA TRP A 51 4.24 -6.67 -4.32
C TRP A 51 5.27 -7.67 -3.79
N GLU A 52 4.88 -8.92 -3.54
CA GLU A 52 5.82 -9.97 -3.13
C GLU A 52 6.91 -10.19 -4.18
N ALA A 53 6.57 -10.19 -5.47
CA ALA A 53 7.56 -10.27 -6.53
C ALA A 53 8.54 -9.07 -6.49
N CYS A 54 8.06 -7.86 -6.21
CA CYS A 54 8.91 -6.69 -6.01
C CYS A 54 9.83 -6.83 -4.80
N LYS A 55 9.35 -7.41 -3.69
CA LYS A 55 10.17 -7.66 -2.49
C LYS A 55 11.25 -8.71 -2.75
N ALA A 56 10.91 -9.77 -3.45
CA ALA A 56 11.82 -10.87 -3.75
C ALA A 56 12.94 -10.48 -4.73
N ASP A 57 12.68 -9.57 -5.68
CA ASP A 57 13.71 -9.10 -6.61
C ASP A 57 14.63 -8.08 -5.93
N LYS A 58 15.88 -8.47 -5.70
CA LYS A 58 16.92 -7.63 -5.07
C LYS A 58 17.29 -6.38 -5.89
N ARG A 59 16.88 -6.30 -7.15
CA ARG A 59 17.13 -5.16 -8.05
C ARG A 59 16.01 -4.12 -7.98
N SER A 60 14.80 -4.53 -7.59
CA SER A 60 13.63 -3.66 -7.48
C SER A 60 13.72 -2.77 -6.24
N PHE A 61 13.37 -1.51 -6.38
CA PHE A 61 13.11 -0.60 -5.27
C PHE A 61 11.64 -0.61 -4.82
N GLY A 62 10.82 -1.49 -5.38
CA GLY A 62 9.40 -1.62 -5.06
C GLY A 62 8.50 -1.40 -6.27
N MET A 63 7.30 -0.92 -6.02
CA MET A 63 6.26 -0.77 -7.04
C MET A 63 5.82 0.67 -7.24
N CYS A 64 5.37 0.97 -8.48
CA CYS A 64 4.64 2.18 -8.85
C CYS A 64 3.27 1.74 -9.39
N TYR A 65 2.21 1.96 -8.61
CA TYR A 65 0.86 1.48 -8.90
C TYR A 65 -0.04 2.60 -9.42
N LEU A 66 -0.49 2.48 -10.66
CA LEU A 66 -1.59 3.27 -11.19
C LEU A 66 -2.90 2.57 -10.83
N LYS A 67 -3.70 3.22 -10.03
CA LYS A 67 -4.91 2.66 -9.43
C LYS A 67 -6.17 3.43 -9.83
N ILE A 68 -7.30 2.76 -9.72
CA ILE A 68 -8.60 3.43 -9.74
C ILE A 68 -8.86 4.14 -8.41
N ARG A 69 -9.77 5.09 -8.41
CA ARG A 69 -10.28 5.70 -7.18
C ARG A 69 -10.96 4.62 -6.32
N ARG A 70 -10.74 4.70 -4.99
CA ARG A 70 -11.27 3.77 -3.97
C ARG A 70 -10.79 2.31 -4.12
N SER A 71 -9.64 2.08 -4.75
CA SER A 71 -9.04 0.74 -4.85
C SER A 71 -8.62 0.10 -3.52
N GLY A 72 -8.75 0.81 -2.38
CA GLY A 72 -8.28 0.31 -1.08
C GLY A 72 -6.78 0.47 -0.81
N PHE A 73 -6.01 1.05 -1.74
CA PHE A 73 -4.54 1.15 -1.66
C PHE A 73 -4.02 1.70 -0.33
N SER A 74 -4.62 2.77 0.19
CA SER A 74 -4.15 3.38 1.45
C SER A 74 -4.29 2.44 2.65
N PHE A 75 -5.30 1.56 2.68
CA PHE A 75 -5.43 0.51 3.71
C PHE A 75 -4.47 -0.65 3.45
N MET A 76 -4.34 -1.09 2.20
CA MET A 76 -3.43 -2.18 1.83
C MET A 76 -1.97 -1.82 2.15
N SER A 77 -1.54 -0.61 1.81
CA SER A 77 -0.19 -0.12 2.11
C SER A 77 0.02 0.13 3.61
N SER A 78 -1.00 0.59 4.33
CA SER A 78 -0.95 0.70 5.79
C SER A 78 -0.82 -0.66 6.47
N CYS A 79 -1.52 -1.69 5.99
CA CYS A 79 -1.37 -3.06 6.46
C CYS A 79 0.06 -3.56 6.25
N GLU A 80 0.65 -3.36 5.06
CA GLU A 80 2.05 -3.71 4.80
C GLU A 80 3.01 -2.98 5.74
N GLY A 81 2.77 -1.68 6.00
CA GLY A 81 3.58 -0.89 6.94
C GLY A 81 3.58 -1.47 8.34
N VAL A 82 2.40 -1.77 8.89
CA VAL A 82 2.27 -2.39 10.22
C VAL A 82 2.80 -3.82 10.22
N ASN A 83 2.54 -4.60 9.16
CA ASN A 83 3.06 -5.95 9.03
C ASN A 83 4.58 -5.94 9.05
N THR A 84 5.23 -5.13 8.23
CA THR A 84 6.69 -4.99 8.20
C THR A 84 7.25 -4.58 9.57
N ALA A 85 6.68 -3.54 10.20
CA ALA A 85 7.17 -3.02 11.47
C ALA A 85 7.05 -4.01 12.63
N THR A 86 6.14 -4.99 12.55
CA THR A 86 5.89 -5.96 13.63
C THR A 86 6.58 -7.31 13.42
N ILE A 87 7.33 -7.51 12.31
CA ILE A 87 8.11 -8.73 12.03
C ILE A 87 9.60 -8.48 11.79
N THR A 88 10.01 -7.22 11.63
CA THR A 88 11.41 -6.87 11.37
C THR A 88 12.04 -6.22 12.60
N LYS A 89 13.38 -6.27 12.70
CA LYS A 89 14.16 -5.54 13.70
C LYS A 89 14.86 -4.34 13.05
N ASP A 90 15.12 -3.30 13.85
CA ASP A 90 15.88 -2.10 13.48
C ASP A 90 15.36 -1.44 12.20
N SER A 91 14.04 -1.46 12.01
CA SER A 91 13.41 -1.04 10.78
C SER A 91 12.71 0.30 10.93
N ARG A 92 12.74 1.09 9.87
CA ARG A 92 11.99 2.33 9.78
C ARG A 92 11.07 2.33 8.57
N ILE A 93 9.81 2.66 8.82
CA ILE A 93 8.76 2.79 7.81
C ILE A 93 8.37 4.25 7.72
N GLY A 94 8.52 4.84 6.54
CA GLY A 94 8.16 6.23 6.27
C GLY A 94 6.87 6.34 5.46
N ILE A 95 6.09 7.40 5.72
CA ILE A 95 4.86 7.69 5.00
C ILE A 95 4.94 9.09 4.38
N LEU A 96 4.68 9.17 3.08
CA LEU A 96 4.44 10.39 2.33
C LEU A 96 3.09 10.31 1.62
N SER A 97 2.44 11.44 1.43
CA SER A 97 1.23 11.58 0.64
C SER A 97 1.27 12.88 -0.16
N LYS A 98 0.19 13.27 -0.82
CA LYS A 98 0.14 14.53 -1.58
C LYS A 98 0.40 15.76 -0.70
N THR A 99 0.02 15.71 0.59
CA THR A 99 0.34 16.73 1.58
C THR A 99 0.75 16.09 2.91
N GLY A 100 1.43 16.84 3.79
CA GLY A 100 1.74 16.38 5.14
C GLY A 100 0.49 16.11 5.98
N ALA A 101 -0.59 16.86 5.78
CA ALA A 101 -1.87 16.62 6.44
C ALA A 101 -2.49 15.27 6.05
N ASP A 102 -2.40 14.91 4.75
CA ASP A 102 -2.88 13.61 4.26
C ASP A 102 -2.01 12.45 4.76
N ALA A 103 -0.67 12.64 4.80
CA ALA A 103 0.25 11.65 5.38
C ALA A 103 -0.04 11.43 6.87
N LYS A 104 -0.24 12.51 7.64
CA LYS A 104 -0.66 12.45 9.04
C LYS A 104 -2.00 11.72 9.20
N LYS A 105 -2.98 12.06 8.36
CA LYS A 105 -4.31 11.40 8.40
C LYS A 105 -4.19 9.91 8.10
N MET A 106 -3.40 9.51 7.13
CA MET A 106 -3.12 8.09 6.85
C MET A 106 -2.51 7.40 8.07
N PHE A 107 -1.56 8.05 8.74
CA PHE A 107 -0.94 7.53 9.95
C PHE A 107 -1.96 7.37 11.10
N THR A 108 -2.71 8.43 11.45
CA THR A 108 -3.64 8.42 12.59
C THR A 108 -4.88 7.57 12.35
N ASP A 109 -5.41 7.55 11.12
CA ASP A 109 -6.72 6.95 10.82
C ASP A 109 -6.60 5.52 10.26
N LYS A 110 -5.39 5.08 9.85
CA LYS A 110 -5.17 3.73 9.30
C LYS A 110 -4.05 2.98 10.02
N ILE A 111 -2.82 3.48 10.02
CA ILE A 111 -1.67 2.79 10.64
C ILE A 111 -1.93 2.49 12.12
N VAL A 112 -2.24 3.53 12.91
CA VAL A 112 -2.45 3.38 14.35
C VAL A 112 -3.64 2.46 14.67
N PRO A 113 -4.82 2.60 14.06
CA PRO A 113 -5.92 1.67 14.27
C PRO A 113 -5.61 0.23 13.87
N ILE A 114 -4.92 -0.01 12.75
CA ILE A 114 -4.51 -1.37 12.33
C ILE A 114 -3.62 -1.99 13.41
N SER A 115 -2.58 -1.27 13.86
CA SER A 115 -1.70 -1.73 14.93
C SER A 115 -2.48 -2.04 16.22
N ASN A 116 -3.39 -1.15 16.63
CA ASN A 116 -4.17 -1.33 17.86
C ASN A 116 -5.14 -2.52 17.80
N ASN A 117 -5.62 -2.86 16.61
CA ASN A 117 -6.53 -3.97 16.40
C ASN A 117 -5.84 -5.34 16.20
N TYR A 118 -4.50 -5.39 16.05
CA TYR A 118 -3.79 -6.66 15.98
C TYR A 118 -4.02 -7.46 17.27
N PRO A 119 -4.14 -8.79 17.21
CA PRO A 119 -4.24 -9.64 18.39
C PRO A 119 -2.95 -9.57 19.20
N PHE A 120 -3.05 -9.87 20.50
CA PHE A 120 -1.93 -9.73 21.44
C PHE A 120 -0.67 -10.49 21.01
N PHE A 121 -0.82 -11.65 20.36
CA PHE A 121 0.30 -12.47 19.92
C PHE A 121 1.04 -11.91 18.68
N PHE A 122 0.48 -10.94 17.98
CA PHE A 122 1.15 -10.19 16.91
C PHE A 122 1.64 -8.80 17.35
N LYS A 123 1.33 -8.38 18.57
CA LYS A 123 1.73 -7.07 19.08
C LYS A 123 3.10 -7.13 19.74
N PRO A 124 4.13 -6.47 19.18
CA PRO A 124 5.39 -6.26 19.88
C PRO A 124 5.20 -5.29 21.07
N ILE A 125 6.23 -5.19 21.90
CA ILE A 125 6.28 -4.16 22.95
C ILE A 125 6.25 -2.78 22.27
N GLN A 126 5.28 -1.96 22.65
CA GLN A 126 5.09 -0.60 22.15
C GLN A 126 5.59 0.42 23.17
N ASP A 127 6.33 1.42 22.71
CA ASP A 127 6.74 2.59 23.48
C ASP A 127 5.82 3.77 23.16
N GLY A 128 5.40 4.49 24.20
CA GLY A 128 4.56 5.67 24.08
C GLY A 128 3.05 5.42 24.24
N MET A 129 2.28 6.34 23.69
CA MET A 129 0.80 6.34 23.83
C MET A 129 0.14 5.34 22.86
N ASP A 130 -1.05 4.84 23.24
CA ASP A 130 -1.87 3.98 22.39
C ASP A 130 -2.32 4.65 21.07
N LYS A 131 -2.41 5.98 21.07
CA LYS A 131 -2.82 6.77 19.91
C LYS A 131 -1.78 7.84 19.57
N PRO A 132 -0.60 7.43 19.09
CA PRO A 132 0.44 8.39 18.70
C PRO A 132 -0.02 9.23 17.50
N LYS A 133 0.49 10.47 17.41
CA LYS A 133 0.16 11.40 16.31
C LYS A 133 1.28 11.58 15.31
N THR A 134 2.49 11.16 15.64
CA THR A 134 3.70 11.41 14.84
C THR A 134 4.54 10.17 14.58
N VAL A 135 4.76 9.35 15.59
CA VAL A 135 5.60 8.15 15.54
C VAL A 135 4.95 7.02 16.31
N LEU A 136 4.83 5.86 15.70
CA LEU A 136 4.51 4.59 16.33
C LEU A 136 5.82 3.82 16.48
N ALA A 137 6.19 3.45 17.71
CA ALA A 137 7.46 2.80 18.02
C ALA A 137 7.25 1.46 18.73
N TYR A 138 7.86 0.41 18.20
CA TYR A 138 7.91 -0.93 18.81
C TYR A 138 9.29 -1.16 19.41
N ARG A 139 9.48 -0.69 20.62
CA ARG A 139 10.72 -0.84 21.40
C ARG A 139 10.42 -0.92 22.89
N VAL A 140 11.39 -1.33 23.65
CA VAL A 140 11.28 -1.34 25.13
C VAL A 140 11.29 0.10 25.65
N PRO A 141 10.26 0.54 26.40
CA PRO A 141 10.25 1.88 26.98
C PRO A 141 11.42 2.14 27.91
N ALA A 142 12.05 3.33 27.83
CA ALA A 142 13.18 3.72 28.66
C ALA A 142 12.91 3.58 30.16
N SER A 143 11.69 3.82 30.62
CA SER A 143 11.26 3.64 32.01
C SER A 143 11.35 2.19 32.51
N LYS A 144 11.27 1.19 31.62
CA LYS A 144 11.47 -0.23 31.96
C LYS A 144 12.95 -0.57 32.03
N ILE A 145 13.78 0.05 31.20
CA ILE A 145 15.24 -0.14 31.22
C ILE A 145 15.84 0.39 32.52
N THR A 146 15.39 1.58 32.98
CA THR A 146 15.91 2.21 34.20
C THR A 146 15.56 1.41 35.46
N LYS A 147 14.40 0.74 35.53
CA LYS A 147 14.02 -0.13 36.64
C LYS A 147 14.85 -1.43 36.69
N LYS A 148 15.37 -1.90 35.56
CA LYS A 148 16.23 -3.08 35.45
C LYS A 148 17.58 -2.91 36.17
N ASN A 149 18.14 -1.71 36.17
CA ASN A 149 19.42 -1.39 36.81
C ASN A 149 19.34 -1.30 38.33
N MET A 150 18.14 -1.31 38.91
CA MET A 150 17.93 -1.10 40.37
C MET A 150 17.67 -2.39 41.16
N TYR A 151 17.31 -3.49 40.47
CA TYR A 151 17.12 -4.80 41.08
C TYR A 151 17.65 -5.90 40.17
N THR A 152 18.61 -6.67 40.69
CA THR A 152 19.09 -7.94 40.13
C THR A 152 17.94 -8.95 40.11
N VAL A 153 17.17 -8.97 39.04
CA VAL A 153 16.20 -10.01 38.75
C VAL A 153 16.65 -10.71 37.50
N SER A 154 16.63 -12.05 37.55
CA SER A 154 16.94 -12.99 36.46
C SER A 154 16.58 -12.45 35.07
N GLU A 155 17.58 -12.45 34.21
CA GLU A 155 17.61 -11.88 32.87
C GLU A 155 16.72 -12.63 31.88
N GLU A 156 15.45 -12.41 31.88
CA GLU A 156 14.71 -12.42 30.64
C GLU A 156 14.87 -11.01 30.02
N GLU A 157 15.83 -10.88 29.13
CA GLU A 157 16.03 -9.65 28.39
C GLU A 157 14.78 -9.36 27.58
N LEU A 158 14.00 -8.36 27.97
CA LEU A 158 12.92 -7.82 27.16
C LEU A 158 13.55 -7.20 25.92
N GLU A 159 13.64 -7.97 24.84
CA GLU A 159 14.15 -7.49 23.56
C GLU A 159 13.04 -6.81 22.77
N GLY A 160 13.17 -5.52 22.49
CA GLY A 160 12.30 -4.78 21.58
C GLY A 160 12.67 -5.04 20.12
N LEU A 161 11.76 -4.73 19.20
CA LEU A 161 12.06 -4.79 17.76
C LEU A 161 12.88 -3.58 17.28
N ASP A 162 12.84 -2.47 18.01
CA ASP A 162 13.44 -1.18 17.65
C ASP A 162 12.97 -0.65 16.28
N THR A 163 11.70 -0.87 15.97
CA THR A 163 11.08 -0.43 14.73
C THR A 163 10.19 0.77 14.94
N THR A 164 10.11 1.62 13.91
CA THR A 164 9.28 2.82 13.93
C THR A 164 8.50 2.99 12.64
N ILE A 165 7.29 3.55 12.77
CA ILE A 165 6.50 4.07 11.65
C ILE A 165 6.27 5.55 11.90
N ASP A 166 6.63 6.40 10.95
CA ASP A 166 6.38 7.83 11.02
C ASP A 166 5.89 8.41 9.68
N TRP A 167 5.52 9.67 9.70
CA TRP A 167 5.13 10.42 8.52
C TRP A 167 5.88 11.74 8.46
N LYS A 168 6.08 12.27 7.25
CA LYS A 168 6.69 13.60 7.06
C LYS A 168 5.83 14.50 6.19
N ASN A 169 6.09 15.81 6.31
CA ASN A 169 5.55 16.79 5.37
C ASN A 169 6.07 16.51 3.97
N THR A 170 5.24 16.78 2.98
CA THR A 170 5.55 16.62 1.58
C THR A 170 6.55 17.69 1.17
N SER A 171 7.72 17.26 0.73
CA SER A 171 8.73 18.12 0.12
C SER A 171 9.70 17.28 -0.72
N ASP A 172 10.44 17.93 -1.61
CA ASP A 172 11.46 17.26 -2.44
C ASP A 172 12.51 16.52 -1.60
N ASN A 173 12.82 17.03 -0.39
CA ASN A 173 13.85 16.49 0.50
C ASN A 173 13.28 15.69 1.70
N SER A 174 12.00 15.30 1.66
CA SER A 174 11.43 14.48 2.72
C SER A 174 12.20 13.16 2.85
N TYR A 175 12.57 12.77 4.07
CA TYR A 175 13.40 11.60 4.40
C TYR A 175 14.86 11.66 3.91
N ASP A 176 15.38 12.80 3.44
CA ASP A 176 16.78 12.90 3.07
C ASP A 176 17.70 12.51 4.25
N GLY A 177 18.75 11.74 3.97
CA GLY A 177 19.71 11.25 4.97
C GLY A 177 19.20 10.12 5.87
N GLU A 178 17.98 9.61 5.68
CA GLU A 178 17.42 8.56 6.50
C GLU A 178 17.54 7.18 5.83
N LYS A 179 17.53 6.12 6.64
CA LYS A 179 17.50 4.73 6.17
C LYS A 179 16.10 4.18 6.37
N LEU A 180 15.47 3.73 5.31
CA LEU A 180 14.10 3.18 5.33
C LEU A 180 14.11 1.73 4.85
N GLN A 181 13.34 0.88 5.51
CA GLN A 181 13.01 -0.47 5.06
C GLN A 181 11.75 -0.49 4.19
N LEU A 182 10.80 0.40 4.50
CA LEU A 182 9.62 0.61 3.67
C LEU A 182 9.30 2.10 3.59
N LEU A 183 9.06 2.58 2.37
CA LEU A 183 8.47 3.90 2.11
C LEU A 183 7.09 3.69 1.50
N ILE A 184 6.07 4.20 2.16
CA ILE A 184 4.71 4.26 1.61
C ILE A 184 4.51 5.64 1.01
N HIS A 185 4.11 5.66 -0.27
CA HIS A 185 3.94 6.88 -1.03
C HIS A 185 2.54 6.92 -1.62
N ASP A 186 1.59 7.53 -0.90
CA ASP A 186 0.19 7.62 -1.35
C ASP A 186 -0.05 8.89 -2.17
N GLU A 187 -0.94 8.79 -3.17
CA GLU A 187 -1.36 9.89 -4.04
C GLU A 187 -0.20 10.63 -4.75
N SER A 188 0.80 9.86 -5.21
CA SER A 188 2.05 10.38 -5.83
C SER A 188 1.83 11.20 -7.09
N GLY A 189 0.75 10.96 -7.84
CA GLY A 189 0.38 11.72 -9.03
C GLY A 189 -0.29 13.07 -8.74
N LYS A 190 -0.54 13.38 -7.46
CA LYS A 190 -1.23 14.59 -7.02
C LYS A 190 -0.31 15.59 -6.31
N TRP A 191 1.00 15.46 -6.49
CA TRP A 191 1.95 16.43 -5.99
C TRP A 191 1.95 17.68 -6.89
N GLU A 192 1.50 18.79 -6.33
CA GLU A 192 1.44 20.06 -7.02
C GLU A 192 2.70 20.89 -6.74
N ARG A 193 3.01 21.83 -7.62
CA ARG A 193 4.16 22.73 -7.45
C ARG A 193 4.05 23.50 -6.12
N PRO A 194 5.18 23.82 -5.47
CA PRO A 194 6.58 23.68 -5.97
C PRO A 194 7.15 22.26 -5.86
N GLU A 195 6.55 21.36 -5.09
CA GLU A 195 7.03 20.00 -4.85
C GLU A 195 6.95 19.15 -6.11
N ASN A 196 7.91 18.23 -6.27
CA ASN A 196 8.02 17.38 -7.45
C ASN A 196 8.33 15.94 -7.06
N ILE A 197 7.43 15.02 -7.41
CA ILE A 197 7.60 13.59 -7.13
C ILE A 197 8.88 13.00 -7.74
N LEU A 198 9.34 13.48 -8.89
CA LEU A 198 10.58 13.00 -9.51
C LEU A 198 11.80 13.43 -8.69
N ASN A 199 11.81 14.64 -8.16
CA ASN A 199 12.87 15.14 -7.30
C ASN A 199 12.88 14.37 -5.97
N ASN A 200 11.73 14.26 -5.32
CA ASN A 200 11.61 13.49 -4.09
C ASN A 200 12.01 12.02 -4.29
N TRP A 201 11.63 11.40 -5.42
CA TRP A 201 12.04 10.01 -5.71
C TRP A 201 13.55 9.86 -5.86
N ARG A 202 14.24 10.82 -6.44
CA ARG A 202 15.72 10.82 -6.51
C ARG A 202 16.35 10.79 -5.12
N VAL A 203 15.80 11.55 -4.18
CA VAL A 203 16.26 11.60 -2.78
C VAL A 203 15.87 10.31 -2.05
N THR A 204 14.58 9.96 -2.02
CA THR A 204 14.06 8.84 -1.22
C THR A 204 14.55 7.48 -1.71
N LYS A 205 14.86 7.33 -3.00
CA LYS A 205 15.50 6.13 -3.55
C LYS A 205 16.86 5.85 -2.88
N THR A 206 17.59 6.89 -2.46
CA THR A 206 18.87 6.74 -1.75
C THR A 206 18.67 6.19 -0.34
N CYS A 207 17.55 6.50 0.30
CA CYS A 207 17.19 6.04 1.64
C CYS A 207 16.87 4.52 1.68
N LEU A 208 16.57 3.93 0.52
CA LEU A 208 16.21 2.52 0.36
C LEU A 208 17.41 1.64 -0.03
N ARG A 209 18.63 2.19 -0.04
CA ARG A 209 19.83 1.44 -0.39
C ARG A 209 21.00 1.73 0.54
N LEU A 210 21.93 0.80 0.59
CA LEU A 210 23.21 0.96 1.25
C LEU A 210 24.31 0.63 0.21
N GLY A 211 24.96 1.67 -0.31
CA GLY A 211 25.82 1.54 -1.47
C GLY A 211 25.07 1.01 -2.70
N SER A 212 25.49 -0.11 -3.23
CA SER A 212 24.82 -0.79 -4.37
C SER A 212 23.66 -1.72 -3.95
N LYS A 213 23.55 -2.06 -2.66
CA LYS A 213 22.56 -3.01 -2.14
C LYS A 213 21.25 -2.29 -1.85
N VAL A 214 20.15 -2.77 -2.44
CA VAL A 214 18.78 -2.36 -2.08
C VAL A 214 18.42 -3.02 -0.74
N ILE A 215 18.11 -2.22 0.26
CA ILE A 215 17.79 -2.67 1.63
C ILE A 215 16.33 -2.41 2.01
N GLY A 216 15.68 -1.50 1.32
CA GLY A 216 14.27 -1.15 1.54
C GLY A 216 13.49 -1.14 0.25
N LYS A 217 12.18 -1.00 0.38
CA LYS A 217 11.24 -0.98 -0.75
C LYS A 217 10.30 0.23 -0.66
N CYS A 218 9.79 0.67 -1.80
CA CYS A 218 8.75 1.69 -1.88
C CYS A 218 7.45 1.07 -2.40
N MET A 219 6.37 1.30 -1.68
CA MET A 219 5.01 1.01 -2.14
C MET A 219 4.36 2.35 -2.53
N MET A 220 4.45 2.67 -3.81
CA MET A 220 3.94 3.93 -4.37
C MET A 220 2.65 3.68 -5.13
N GLY A 221 1.62 4.51 -4.90
CA GLY A 221 0.37 4.39 -5.62
C GLY A 221 -0.35 5.71 -5.80
N SER A 222 -1.02 5.88 -6.94
CA SER A 222 -1.86 7.05 -7.23
C SER A 222 -2.93 6.74 -8.27
N THR A 223 -4.01 7.50 -8.25
CA THR A 223 -4.84 7.69 -9.43
C THR A 223 -4.12 8.61 -10.41
N SER A 224 -4.54 8.61 -11.67
CA SER A 224 -4.05 9.61 -12.63
C SER A 224 -4.51 11.01 -12.23
N ASN A 225 -3.81 12.03 -12.72
CA ASN A 225 -4.14 13.43 -12.48
C ASN A 225 -3.91 14.25 -13.76
N ALA A 226 -4.45 15.47 -13.80
CA ALA A 226 -4.18 16.39 -14.89
C ALA A 226 -2.67 16.61 -15.05
N LEU A 227 -2.19 16.65 -16.29
CA LEU A 227 -0.77 16.68 -16.59
C LEU A 227 -0.06 17.93 -16.04
N ASP A 228 -0.77 19.04 -15.98
CA ASP A 228 -0.33 20.32 -15.41
C ASP A 228 -0.36 20.38 -13.88
N LYS A 229 -1.10 19.45 -13.25
CA LYS A 229 -1.27 19.34 -11.78
C LYS A 229 -0.51 18.14 -11.18
N GLY A 230 0.73 17.90 -11.62
CA GLY A 230 1.58 16.82 -11.11
C GLY A 230 1.45 15.50 -11.89
N GLY A 231 0.39 15.31 -12.67
CA GLY A 231 0.14 14.06 -13.41
C GLY A 231 1.24 13.70 -14.40
N ARG A 232 1.88 14.68 -15.05
CA ARG A 232 3.01 14.46 -15.98
C ARG A 232 4.19 13.80 -15.28
N ASN A 233 4.58 14.31 -14.12
CA ASN A 233 5.71 13.77 -13.36
C ASN A 233 5.46 12.32 -12.92
N PHE A 234 4.23 12.01 -12.51
CA PHE A 234 3.86 10.64 -12.14
C PHE A 234 3.80 9.73 -13.37
N LYS A 235 3.29 10.20 -14.51
CA LYS A 235 3.31 9.46 -15.79
C LYS A 235 4.75 9.11 -16.17
N ASP A 236 5.66 10.09 -16.16
CA ASP A 236 7.07 9.87 -16.49
C ASP A 236 7.72 8.85 -15.54
N LEU A 237 7.38 8.90 -14.26
CA LEU A 237 7.86 7.93 -13.27
C LEU A 237 7.28 6.54 -13.53
N PHE A 238 5.98 6.44 -13.81
CA PHE A 238 5.30 5.18 -14.11
C PHE A 238 5.85 4.52 -15.38
N GLU A 239 6.00 5.27 -16.48
CA GLU A 239 6.57 4.77 -17.74
C GLU A 239 8.04 4.34 -17.57
N SER A 240 8.82 5.09 -16.77
CA SER A 240 10.21 4.72 -16.45
C SER A 240 10.32 3.51 -15.50
N SER A 241 9.22 3.02 -15.00
CA SER A 241 9.11 1.84 -14.13
C SER A 241 8.69 0.55 -14.89
N ASP A 242 8.61 0.59 -16.21
CA ASP A 242 8.27 -0.58 -17.03
C ASP A 242 9.31 -1.68 -16.87
N CYS A 243 8.93 -2.80 -16.25
CA CYS A 243 9.82 -3.92 -15.97
C CYS A 243 10.30 -4.68 -17.21
N ARG A 244 9.73 -4.41 -18.39
CA ARG A 244 10.21 -4.92 -19.68
C ARG A 244 11.44 -4.14 -20.19
N ASN A 245 11.62 -2.89 -19.71
CA ASN A 245 12.70 -1.99 -20.11
C ASN A 245 13.73 -1.87 -18.98
N ARG A 246 14.76 -2.71 -19.02
CA ARG A 246 15.80 -2.78 -17.98
C ARG A 246 17.16 -2.37 -18.54
N ASN A 247 17.97 -1.75 -17.70
CA ASN A 247 19.36 -1.43 -17.99
C ASN A 247 20.27 -2.68 -17.85
N SER A 248 21.55 -2.52 -18.10
CA SER A 248 22.56 -3.59 -17.97
C SER A 248 22.64 -4.23 -16.56
N ASN A 249 22.25 -3.50 -15.53
CA ASN A 249 22.17 -4.01 -14.15
C ASN A 249 20.84 -4.73 -13.85
N GLY A 250 19.97 -4.87 -14.86
CA GLY A 250 18.65 -5.49 -14.72
C GLY A 250 17.62 -4.64 -13.96
N GLN A 251 17.87 -3.34 -13.79
CA GLN A 251 16.95 -2.38 -13.15
C GLN A 251 16.18 -1.58 -14.20
N THR A 252 14.95 -1.21 -13.88
CA THR A 252 14.22 -0.19 -14.63
C THR A 252 14.88 1.18 -14.45
N LYS A 253 14.55 2.14 -15.29
CA LYS A 253 15.10 3.51 -15.19
C LYS A 253 14.80 4.17 -13.84
N SER A 254 13.59 4.02 -13.32
CA SER A 254 13.21 4.51 -11.98
C SER A 254 13.76 3.63 -10.86
N GLY A 255 13.92 2.33 -11.11
CA GLY A 255 14.17 1.28 -10.12
C GLY A 255 12.90 0.66 -9.54
N LEU A 256 11.73 1.28 -9.73
CA LEU A 256 10.42 0.73 -9.39
C LEU A 256 9.90 -0.16 -10.50
N TYR A 257 8.92 -1.01 -10.18
CA TYR A 257 8.17 -1.79 -11.17
C TYR A 257 6.73 -1.27 -11.25
N ASN A 258 6.25 -0.99 -12.46
CA ASN A 258 4.91 -0.48 -12.65
C ASN A 258 3.86 -1.58 -12.58
N LEU A 259 2.74 -1.27 -11.94
CA LEU A 259 1.53 -2.07 -11.93
C LEU A 259 0.35 -1.19 -12.35
N PHE A 260 -0.46 -1.71 -13.24
CA PHE A 260 -1.76 -1.14 -13.59
C PHE A 260 -2.83 -2.21 -13.43
N ILE A 261 -3.84 -1.93 -12.64
CA ILE A 261 -5.06 -2.74 -12.55
C ILE A 261 -6.20 -1.83 -13.00
N PRO A 262 -6.75 -2.07 -14.19
CA PRO A 262 -7.79 -1.22 -14.76
C PRO A 262 -9.10 -1.33 -13.99
N MET A 263 -10.00 -0.40 -14.24
CA MET A 263 -11.19 -0.19 -13.43
C MET A 263 -12.11 -1.40 -13.37
N GLU A 264 -12.25 -2.14 -14.46
CA GLU A 264 -13.16 -3.29 -14.56
C GLU A 264 -12.80 -4.44 -13.61
N TRP A 265 -11.57 -4.46 -13.09
CA TRP A 265 -11.12 -5.46 -12.11
C TRP A 265 -11.52 -5.16 -10.67
N ASN A 266 -11.80 -3.90 -10.32
CA ASN A 266 -11.99 -3.53 -8.91
C ASN A 266 -13.05 -2.43 -8.69
N MET A 267 -13.96 -2.25 -9.64
CA MET A 267 -15.03 -1.26 -9.50
C MET A 267 -16.12 -1.80 -8.57
N GLU A 268 -16.53 -1.00 -7.59
CA GLU A 268 -17.64 -1.34 -6.69
C GLU A 268 -18.93 -1.56 -7.45
N GLY A 269 -19.73 -2.54 -6.99
CA GLY A 269 -20.98 -2.94 -7.62
C GLY A 269 -20.81 -3.99 -8.73
N PHE A 270 -19.57 -4.30 -9.13
CA PHE A 270 -19.27 -5.27 -10.20
C PHE A 270 -18.33 -6.39 -9.73
N ILE A 271 -18.28 -6.64 -8.44
CA ILE A 271 -17.51 -7.73 -7.84
C ILE A 271 -18.48 -8.77 -7.27
N ASP A 272 -18.36 -10.02 -7.70
CA ASP A 272 -19.21 -11.10 -7.23
C ASP A 272 -18.93 -11.50 -5.78
N MET A 273 -19.77 -12.36 -5.21
CA MET A 273 -19.64 -12.85 -3.84
C MET A 273 -18.35 -13.64 -3.57
N TYR A 274 -17.61 -14.02 -4.59
CA TYR A 274 -16.31 -14.70 -4.52
C TYR A 274 -15.13 -13.75 -4.73
N GLY A 275 -15.40 -12.44 -4.85
CA GLY A 275 -14.39 -11.41 -5.09
C GLY A 275 -13.88 -11.32 -6.52
N MET A 276 -14.58 -11.96 -7.47
CA MET A 276 -14.22 -11.96 -8.89
C MET A 276 -14.92 -10.82 -9.63
N PRO A 277 -14.23 -10.14 -10.57
CA PRO A 277 -14.84 -9.07 -11.35
C PRO A 277 -15.86 -9.60 -12.38
N VAL A 278 -16.96 -8.90 -12.52
CA VAL A 278 -17.99 -9.16 -13.54
C VAL A 278 -17.80 -8.15 -14.68
N PHE A 279 -17.10 -8.55 -15.74
CA PHE A 279 -16.72 -7.66 -16.85
C PHE A 279 -17.88 -7.29 -17.78
N LYS A 280 -18.71 -8.28 -18.14
CA LYS A 280 -19.83 -8.15 -19.10
C LYS A 280 -21.16 -8.41 -18.42
N ASN A 281 -22.24 -7.92 -19.03
CA ASN A 281 -23.59 -8.19 -18.55
C ASN A 281 -23.79 -9.70 -18.41
N PRO A 282 -24.16 -10.21 -17.23
CA PRO A 282 -24.42 -11.63 -17.04
C PRO A 282 -25.81 -12.01 -17.62
N ASP A 283 -25.95 -13.23 -18.10
CA ASP A 283 -27.23 -13.76 -18.60
C ASP A 283 -28.31 -13.82 -17.52
N LYS A 284 -27.90 -13.98 -16.27
CA LYS A 284 -28.75 -13.97 -15.07
C LYS A 284 -28.07 -13.14 -13.99
N PRO A 285 -28.85 -12.48 -13.10
CA PRO A 285 -28.29 -11.73 -12.00
C PRO A 285 -27.32 -12.58 -11.16
N ILE A 286 -26.11 -12.04 -10.92
CA ILE A 286 -25.08 -12.65 -10.09
C ILE A 286 -25.10 -11.97 -8.73
N LYS A 287 -24.94 -12.72 -7.64
CA LYS A 287 -24.86 -12.15 -6.30
C LYS A 287 -23.54 -11.41 -6.11
N GLY A 288 -23.62 -10.12 -5.81
CA GLY A 288 -22.47 -9.27 -5.50
C GLY A 288 -21.88 -9.51 -4.11
N ILE A 289 -20.68 -9.00 -3.90
CA ILE A 289 -19.98 -9.02 -2.61
C ILE A 289 -20.72 -8.21 -1.54
N ASP A 290 -21.41 -7.15 -1.95
CA ASP A 290 -22.31 -6.31 -1.14
C ASP A 290 -23.69 -6.96 -0.90
N LYS A 291 -23.90 -8.18 -1.40
CA LYS A 291 -25.14 -8.97 -1.40
C LYS A 291 -26.21 -8.51 -2.39
N GLU A 292 -25.99 -7.41 -3.10
CA GLU A 292 -26.88 -6.91 -4.15
C GLU A 292 -26.72 -7.72 -5.46
N PRO A 293 -27.77 -7.79 -6.30
CA PRO A 293 -27.68 -8.50 -7.57
C PRO A 293 -26.94 -7.67 -8.63
N ILE A 294 -25.91 -8.23 -9.23
CA ILE A 294 -25.19 -7.67 -10.38
C ILE A 294 -25.94 -8.06 -11.65
N ILE A 295 -26.50 -7.08 -12.34
CA ILE A 295 -27.24 -7.25 -13.60
C ILE A 295 -26.48 -6.67 -14.80
N GLN A 296 -25.46 -5.84 -14.55
CA GLN A 296 -24.61 -5.19 -15.55
C GLN A 296 -23.14 -5.50 -15.27
N GLY A 297 -22.32 -5.61 -16.32
CA GLY A 297 -20.87 -5.76 -16.17
C GLY A 297 -20.13 -4.42 -16.10
N ALA A 298 -18.97 -4.41 -15.49
CA ALA A 298 -18.14 -3.22 -15.29
C ALA A 298 -17.80 -2.50 -16.62
N VAL A 299 -17.44 -3.26 -17.67
CA VAL A 299 -17.13 -2.69 -18.99
C VAL A 299 -18.36 -2.07 -19.63
N ASN A 300 -19.53 -2.72 -19.54
CA ASN A 300 -20.76 -2.16 -20.07
C ASN A 300 -21.15 -0.87 -19.33
N TYR A 301 -21.03 -0.85 -18.01
CA TYR A 301 -21.27 0.36 -17.21
C TYR A 301 -20.33 1.50 -17.63
N TRP A 302 -19.02 1.22 -17.71
CA TRP A 302 -18.02 2.21 -18.09
C TRP A 302 -18.30 2.79 -19.49
N THR A 303 -18.67 1.94 -20.46
CA THR A 303 -19.02 2.39 -21.82
C THR A 303 -20.21 3.33 -21.79
N ASN A 304 -21.27 2.98 -21.07
CA ASN A 304 -22.48 3.81 -20.95
C ASN A 304 -22.18 5.17 -20.28
N GLU A 305 -21.33 5.18 -19.22
CA GLU A 305 -20.90 6.42 -18.57
C GLU A 305 -20.10 7.31 -19.52
N VAL A 306 -19.15 6.75 -20.27
CA VAL A 306 -18.38 7.48 -21.29
C VAL A 306 -19.30 8.09 -22.35
N GLU A 307 -20.26 7.33 -22.86
CA GLU A 307 -21.24 7.82 -23.84
C GLU A 307 -22.07 8.97 -23.27
N SER A 308 -22.51 8.86 -22.01
CA SER A 308 -23.31 9.90 -21.34
C SER A 308 -22.53 11.21 -21.10
N LEU A 309 -21.21 11.12 -20.93
CA LEU A 309 -20.32 12.25 -20.66
C LEU A 309 -19.71 12.88 -21.92
N THR A 310 -20.00 12.35 -23.11
CA THR A 310 -19.38 12.80 -24.38
C THR A 310 -19.63 14.30 -24.66
N SER A 311 -20.76 14.86 -24.18
CA SER A 311 -21.07 16.28 -24.34
C SER A 311 -20.37 17.21 -23.36
N ASP A 312 -19.71 16.67 -22.30
CA ASP A 312 -18.96 17.41 -21.29
C ASP A 312 -17.51 16.90 -21.21
N PRO A 313 -16.57 17.49 -21.97
CA PRO A 313 -15.18 17.05 -22.01
C PRO A 313 -14.46 17.11 -20.65
N ASP A 314 -14.84 18.03 -19.77
CA ASP A 314 -14.20 18.16 -18.45
C ASP A 314 -14.65 17.03 -17.53
N ALA A 315 -15.94 16.73 -17.50
CA ALA A 315 -16.48 15.59 -16.75
C ALA A 315 -15.94 14.26 -17.29
N LEU A 316 -15.86 14.10 -18.62
CA LEU A 316 -15.27 12.91 -19.26
C LEU A 316 -13.81 12.72 -18.90
N ASN A 317 -13.01 13.79 -18.96
CA ASN A 317 -11.59 13.74 -18.55
C ASN A 317 -11.42 13.42 -17.06
N GLU A 318 -12.29 13.93 -16.20
CA GLU A 318 -12.27 13.60 -14.77
C GLU A 318 -12.65 12.13 -14.55
N PHE A 319 -13.62 11.61 -15.26
CA PHE A 319 -14.01 10.20 -15.21
C PHE A 319 -12.84 9.29 -15.61
N TYR A 320 -12.15 9.56 -16.73
CA TYR A 320 -10.96 8.82 -17.14
C TYR A 320 -9.81 8.88 -16.12
N ARG A 321 -9.65 10.00 -15.41
CA ARG A 321 -8.65 10.13 -14.37
C ARG A 321 -8.94 9.29 -13.13
N GLN A 322 -10.22 9.10 -12.81
CA GLN A 322 -10.65 8.33 -11.66
C GLN A 322 -10.76 6.83 -11.95
N PHE A 323 -11.13 6.49 -13.17
CA PHE A 323 -11.41 5.12 -13.64
C PHE A 323 -10.64 4.84 -14.95
N PRO A 324 -9.30 4.83 -14.88
CA PRO A 324 -8.45 4.55 -16.03
C PRO A 324 -8.54 3.11 -16.51
#